data_bf69c8d75aac2c767606cabc42bb59fc
#
_entry.id   bf69c8d75aac2c767606cabc42bb59fc
#
_cell.length_a   1.000
_cell.length_b   1.000
_cell.length_c   1.000
_cell.angle_alpha   90.00
_cell.angle_beta   90.00
_cell.angle_gamma   90.00
#
_symmetry.space_group_name_H-M   'P 1'
#
loop_
_entity.id
_entity.type
_entity.pdbx_description
1 polymer ?
#
loop_
_entity_poly.entity_id
_entity_poly.type
_entity_poly.pdbx_seq_one_letter_code
_entity_poly.pdbx_strand_id
1 'polypeptide(L)'
;MMKLRRFLRGSRSSSSHAVGHMTFAKSNVGRTMSRAGSFLKRELWIWPVIAVLILAFVAFWSRRAIETTMKSNLESGLQTLLDVEVAMLETWLSVQASNAESMANSYEIRECIYQLIGEPGETISELKDAAEIQRQLDRDLAPFMASHDYVGYFITDKTKEILAASHSELVGRDDVREYMAFLSRVMEGETVVSPPFESVVGIKVASGELRQQQPTMYVCAPIRNRNFQVVGALALQIRPEREFTRILQLGRFGDSGETYAFGKDGRIVSNSRFDDDLILLGLLPDEEESQSILKLQIRDPLGDMTAGYRPNIRRADLPLTKMAASAVEGNSAVDVNGYRDYRGVEVVGAWTWIPEFEIGVATEVDYSQAFEPLNILQRTFWILFAMLCLCALAIFGFTLIVARLRREAQKAAVEAQQLGQIGRAHV
;
A
#
# COMPACT_ATOMS: atom_id res chain seq x y z
N MET A 1 6.29 40.98 41.56
CA MET A 1 5.66 41.59 42.74
C MET A 1 5.97 40.70 43.93
N MET A 2 6.83 41.21 44.74
CA MET A 2 6.62 41.51 46.17
C MET A 2 6.56 40.23 47.03
N LYS A 3 7.30 40.03 48.10
CA LYS A 3 8.23 40.78 48.99
C LYS A 3 8.93 39.75 49.85
N LEU A 4 10.18 39.81 50.00
CA LEU A 4 11.04 40.52 51.01
C LEU A 4 11.11 39.84 52.38
N ARG A 5 12.33 39.39 52.67
CA ARG A 5 13.26 40.02 53.67
C ARG A 5 13.04 39.70 55.13
N ARG A 6 14.19 39.28 55.66
CA ARG A 6 14.81 39.66 56.95
C ARG A 6 14.40 38.87 58.20
N PHE A 7 15.40 38.24 58.82
CA PHE A 7 15.95 38.81 60.05
C PHE A 7 17.32 38.22 60.39
N LEU A 8 18.32 39.06 60.42
CA LEU A 8 19.64 38.89 61.06
C LEU A 8 19.58 39.49 62.48
N ARG A 9 20.25 38.85 63.40
CA ARG A 9 21.00 39.33 64.62
C ARG A 9 20.78 38.33 65.74
N GLY A 10 21.70 37.71 66.30
CA GLY A 10 23.01 38.13 66.78
C GLY A 10 23.03 38.02 68.29
N SER A 11 23.84 37.14 68.85
CA SER A 11 24.34 37.37 70.21
C SER A 11 25.54 36.45 70.40
N ARG A 12 26.73 37.07 70.67
CA ARG A 12 27.91 36.46 71.19
C ARG A 12 27.73 36.28 72.69
N SER A 13 28.19 35.16 73.25
CA SER A 13 28.88 35.15 74.52
C SER A 13 29.81 33.95 74.63
N SER A 14 30.98 34.26 75.12
CA SER A 14 32.18 33.45 75.38
C SER A 14 32.00 32.45 76.50
N SER A 15 32.64 31.31 76.44
CA SER A 15 33.75 30.93 77.29
C SER A 15 33.90 29.42 77.54
N SER A 16 35.12 28.99 77.46
CA SER A 16 35.85 28.01 78.27
C SER A 16 35.77 26.54 77.88
N HIS A 17 36.99 26.10 77.60
CA HIS A 17 37.59 24.78 77.65
C HIS A 17 36.87 23.64 78.36
N ALA A 18 36.61 22.57 77.58
CA ALA A 18 36.72 21.20 78.05
C ALA A 18 37.20 20.29 76.89
N VAL A 19 38.43 19.78 77.03
CA VAL A 19 38.94 18.71 76.20
C VAL A 19 38.19 17.42 76.61
N GLY A 20 37.12 17.10 75.79
CA GLY A 20 36.40 15.85 75.93
C GLY A 20 36.86 14.89 74.82
N HIS A 21 37.55 13.82 75.20
CA HIS A 21 37.76 12.65 74.35
C HIS A 21 36.39 12.18 73.76
N MET A 22 36.10 12.50 72.51
CA MET A 22 35.01 11.89 71.81
C MET A 22 35.39 10.46 71.44
N THR A 23 34.97 9.51 72.24
CA THR A 23 34.78 8.13 71.87
C THR A 23 33.69 8.11 70.81
N PHE A 24 34.03 7.81 69.54
CA PHE A 24 33.15 7.57 68.49
C PHE A 24 32.20 6.39 68.88
N ALA A 25 31.02 6.71 69.36
CA ALA A 25 29.96 5.76 69.52
C ALA A 25 29.60 5.28 68.09
N LYS A 26 29.86 4.01 67.83
CA LYS A 26 29.48 3.34 66.57
C LYS A 26 27.99 3.54 66.39
N SER A 27 27.59 4.50 65.60
CA SER A 27 26.21 4.76 65.27
C SER A 27 25.60 3.51 64.60
N ASN A 28 24.35 3.15 64.95
CA ASN A 28 23.63 2.02 64.35
C ASN A 28 23.52 2.11 62.84
N VAL A 29 23.67 3.30 62.26
CA VAL A 29 23.76 3.58 60.83
C VAL A 29 25.00 2.95 60.18
N GLY A 30 26.19 2.96 60.90
CA GLY A 30 27.39 2.30 60.40
C GLY A 30 27.27 0.76 60.38
N ARG A 31 26.47 0.17 61.30
CA ARG A 31 26.24 -1.27 61.34
C ARG A 31 25.23 -1.74 60.25
N THR A 32 24.22 -0.94 59.94
CA THR A 32 23.30 -1.24 58.86
C THR A 32 23.96 -1.09 57.49
N MET A 33 24.79 -0.05 57.26
CA MET A 33 25.58 0.10 56.04
C MET A 33 26.63 -1.01 55.86
N SER A 34 27.28 -1.46 56.94
CA SER A 34 28.24 -2.56 56.84
C SER A 34 27.57 -3.93 56.59
N ARG A 35 26.38 -4.15 57.13
CA ARG A 35 25.57 -5.35 56.81
C ARG A 35 25.04 -5.33 55.39
N ALA A 36 24.52 -4.20 54.90
CA ALA A 36 24.14 -4.04 53.49
C ALA A 36 25.33 -4.25 52.53
N GLY A 37 26.51 -3.72 52.89
CA GLY A 37 27.73 -3.93 52.09
C GLY A 37 28.23 -5.37 52.08
N SER A 38 27.98 -6.16 53.14
CA SER A 38 28.35 -7.59 53.19
C SER A 38 27.37 -8.50 52.44
N PHE A 39 26.08 -8.15 52.41
CA PHE A 39 25.06 -8.83 51.61
C PHE A 39 25.31 -8.59 50.11
N LEU A 40 25.58 -7.34 49.71
CA LEU A 40 25.95 -6.98 48.34
C LEU A 40 27.23 -7.70 47.86
N LYS A 41 28.21 -7.97 48.75
CA LYS A 41 29.44 -8.69 48.39
C LYS A 41 29.26 -10.18 48.14
N ARG A 42 28.26 -10.81 48.75
CA ARG A 42 28.05 -12.25 48.62
C ARG A 42 27.24 -12.63 47.40
N GLU A 43 26.46 -11.69 46.83
CA GLU A 43 25.55 -11.93 45.71
C GLU A 43 25.82 -11.02 44.50
N LEU A 44 27.03 -10.52 44.33
CA LEU A 44 27.45 -9.64 43.23
C LEU A 44 27.15 -10.20 41.84
N TRP A 45 27.00 -11.51 41.69
CA TRP A 45 26.67 -12.18 40.43
C TRP A 45 25.20 -12.09 40.04
N ILE A 46 24.30 -11.80 40.99
CA ILE A 46 22.85 -11.69 40.73
C ILE A 46 22.53 -10.39 39.99
N TRP A 47 23.24 -9.30 40.27
CA TRP A 47 22.98 -8.00 39.66
C TRP A 47 23.13 -7.95 38.13
N PRO A 48 24.16 -8.53 37.52
CA PRO A 48 24.25 -8.64 36.06
C PRO A 48 23.11 -9.44 35.45
N VAL A 49 22.70 -10.53 36.11
CA VAL A 49 21.59 -11.35 35.66
C VAL A 49 20.25 -10.59 35.69
N ILE A 50 20.01 -9.86 36.79
CA ILE A 50 18.79 -9.02 36.89
C ILE A 50 18.82 -7.92 35.83
N ALA A 51 19.99 -7.27 35.61
CA ALA A 51 20.13 -6.23 34.58
C ALA A 51 19.83 -6.78 33.18
N VAL A 52 20.34 -7.97 32.84
CA VAL A 52 20.06 -8.63 31.54
C VAL A 52 18.58 -8.98 31.41
N LEU A 53 17.93 -9.49 32.47
CA LEU A 53 16.51 -9.81 32.48
C LEU A 53 15.63 -8.56 32.31
N ILE A 54 15.96 -7.46 32.97
CA ILE A 54 15.25 -6.18 32.82
C ILE A 54 15.43 -5.66 31.38
N LEU A 55 16.65 -5.70 30.83
CA LEU A 55 16.92 -5.30 29.45
C LEU A 55 16.14 -6.17 28.46
N ALA A 56 16.13 -7.49 28.66
CA ALA A 56 15.35 -8.39 27.81
C ALA A 56 13.84 -8.11 27.87
N PHE A 57 13.34 -7.82 29.08
CA PHE A 57 11.93 -7.45 29.28
C PHE A 57 11.57 -6.13 28.58
N VAL A 58 12.37 -5.09 28.79
CA VAL A 58 12.19 -3.79 28.12
C VAL A 58 12.26 -3.93 26.61
N ALA A 59 13.22 -4.73 26.13
CA ALA A 59 13.34 -5.05 24.71
C ALA A 59 12.11 -5.71 24.13
N PHE A 60 11.62 -6.74 24.77
CA PHE A 60 10.43 -7.48 24.34
C PHE A 60 9.20 -6.57 24.27
N TRP A 61 9.02 -5.74 25.28
CA TRP A 61 7.86 -4.82 25.34
C TRP A 61 7.98 -3.68 24.33
N SER A 62 9.17 -3.09 24.19
CA SER A 62 9.43 -2.06 23.17
C SER A 62 9.19 -2.59 21.76
N ARG A 63 9.69 -3.80 21.45
CA ARG A 63 9.43 -4.46 20.16
C ARG A 63 7.95 -4.57 19.87
N ARG A 64 7.16 -5.08 20.84
CA ARG A 64 5.72 -5.28 20.66
C ARG A 64 4.98 -3.96 20.46
N ALA A 65 5.35 -2.92 21.20
CA ALA A 65 4.77 -1.59 21.05
C ALA A 65 5.08 -0.98 19.67
N ILE A 66 6.33 -1.10 19.21
CA ILE A 66 6.74 -0.60 17.88
C ILE A 66 6.03 -1.37 16.77
N GLU A 67 5.96 -2.70 16.84
CA GLU A 67 5.25 -3.52 15.86
C GLU A 67 3.77 -3.13 15.75
N THR A 68 3.10 -2.96 16.89
CA THR A 68 1.69 -2.55 16.92
C THR A 68 1.49 -1.17 16.32
N THR A 69 2.32 -0.19 16.69
CA THR A 69 2.25 1.17 16.15
C THR A 69 2.54 1.17 14.65
N MET A 70 3.52 0.40 14.20
CA MET A 70 3.88 0.31 12.80
C MET A 70 2.77 -0.32 11.96
N LYS A 71 2.14 -1.41 12.45
CA LYS A 71 0.98 -2.02 11.80
C LYS A 71 -0.18 -1.02 11.69
N SER A 72 -0.49 -0.29 12.74
CA SER A 72 -1.56 0.72 12.72
C SER A 72 -1.25 1.88 11.76
N ASN A 73 0.00 2.34 11.71
CA ASN A 73 0.41 3.37 10.75
C ASN A 73 0.34 2.88 9.30
N LEU A 74 0.76 1.63 9.07
CA LEU A 74 0.72 1.00 7.76
C LEU A 74 -0.72 0.79 7.29
N GLU A 75 -1.60 0.30 8.18
CA GLU A 75 -3.04 0.16 7.92
C GLU A 75 -3.67 1.49 7.51
N SER A 76 -3.44 2.56 8.30
CA SER A 76 -3.93 3.90 7.98
C SER A 76 -3.32 4.47 6.70
N GLY A 77 -2.03 4.21 6.44
CA GLY A 77 -1.35 4.66 5.23
C GLY A 77 -1.89 4.00 3.97
N LEU A 78 -2.05 2.67 3.98
CA LEU A 78 -2.61 1.91 2.86
C LEU A 78 -4.06 2.28 2.58
N GLN A 79 -4.88 2.41 3.65
CA GLN A 79 -6.26 2.86 3.50
C GLN A 79 -6.35 4.25 2.89
N THR A 80 -5.55 5.20 3.39
CA THR A 80 -5.54 6.57 2.86
C THR A 80 -5.10 6.61 1.40
N LEU A 81 -4.10 5.83 1.03
CA LEU A 81 -3.63 5.75 -0.36
C LEU A 81 -4.73 5.19 -1.26
N LEU A 82 -5.35 4.07 -0.87
CA LEU A 82 -6.46 3.47 -1.60
C LEU A 82 -7.62 4.47 -1.77
N ASP A 83 -8.03 5.14 -0.70
CA ASP A 83 -9.14 6.11 -0.73
C ASP A 83 -8.85 7.27 -1.69
N VAL A 84 -7.61 7.76 -1.72
CA VAL A 84 -7.19 8.83 -2.65
C VAL A 84 -7.20 8.35 -4.10
N GLU A 85 -6.67 7.15 -4.36
CA GLU A 85 -6.64 6.60 -5.73
C GLU A 85 -8.03 6.28 -6.25
N VAL A 86 -8.90 5.71 -5.41
CA VAL A 86 -10.32 5.48 -5.74
C VAL A 86 -11.02 6.80 -6.03
N ALA A 87 -10.85 7.83 -5.18
CA ALA A 87 -11.46 9.14 -5.41
C ALA A 87 -10.96 9.82 -6.70
N MET A 88 -9.67 9.67 -7.02
CA MET A 88 -9.13 10.15 -8.30
C MET A 88 -9.73 9.40 -9.49
N LEU A 89 -9.86 8.08 -9.38
CA LEU A 89 -10.44 7.24 -10.41
C LEU A 89 -11.93 7.57 -10.63
N GLU A 90 -12.73 7.64 -9.57
CA GLU A 90 -14.15 8.03 -9.63
C GLU A 90 -14.32 9.43 -10.22
N THR A 91 -13.47 10.38 -9.83
CA THR A 91 -13.48 11.74 -10.40
C THR A 91 -13.20 11.71 -11.89
N TRP A 92 -12.19 10.97 -12.32
CA TRP A 92 -11.86 10.85 -13.74
C TRP A 92 -12.98 10.19 -14.53
N LEU A 93 -13.56 9.10 -14.03
CA LEU A 93 -14.71 8.41 -14.66
C LEU A 93 -15.94 9.33 -14.77
N SER A 94 -16.22 10.11 -13.72
CA SER A 94 -17.28 11.12 -13.73
C SER A 94 -17.05 12.22 -14.77
N VAL A 95 -15.81 12.67 -14.91
CA VAL A 95 -15.43 13.65 -15.96
C VAL A 95 -15.63 13.05 -17.34
N GLN A 96 -15.23 11.79 -17.56
CA GLN A 96 -15.48 11.12 -18.85
C GLN A 96 -16.99 11.03 -19.15
N ALA A 97 -17.80 10.65 -18.18
CA ALA A 97 -19.26 10.60 -18.31
C ALA A 97 -19.84 11.97 -18.68
N SER A 98 -19.43 13.03 -17.99
CA SER A 98 -19.86 14.41 -18.24
C SER A 98 -19.46 14.90 -19.65
N ASN A 99 -18.24 14.57 -20.07
CA ASN A 99 -17.76 14.90 -21.42
C ASN A 99 -18.59 14.21 -22.51
N ALA A 100 -18.86 12.91 -22.34
CA ALA A 100 -19.67 12.14 -23.28
C ALA A 100 -21.11 12.67 -23.35
N GLU A 101 -21.71 12.98 -22.20
CA GLU A 101 -23.08 13.52 -22.13
C GLU A 101 -23.18 14.90 -22.79
N SER A 102 -22.20 15.77 -22.55
CA SER A 102 -22.14 17.08 -23.19
C SER A 102 -22.02 16.96 -24.72
N MET A 103 -21.16 16.06 -25.20
CA MET A 103 -20.97 15.83 -26.63
C MET A 103 -22.18 15.17 -27.28
N ALA A 104 -22.74 14.13 -26.65
CA ALA A 104 -23.93 13.45 -27.16
C ALA A 104 -25.13 14.37 -27.35
N ASN A 105 -25.23 15.40 -26.52
CA ASN A 105 -26.32 16.38 -26.55
C ASN A 105 -25.93 17.71 -27.22
N SER A 106 -24.76 17.78 -27.88
CA SER A 106 -24.42 18.91 -28.74
C SER A 106 -25.36 19.02 -29.94
N TYR A 107 -25.44 20.25 -30.50
CA TYR A 107 -26.31 20.47 -31.66
C TYR A 107 -25.87 19.65 -32.88
N GLU A 108 -24.56 19.56 -33.07
CA GLU A 108 -23.93 18.89 -34.22
C GLU A 108 -24.27 17.39 -34.21
N ILE A 109 -24.10 16.72 -33.06
CA ILE A 109 -24.39 15.28 -32.96
C ILE A 109 -25.88 14.99 -33.09
N ARG A 110 -26.73 15.79 -32.47
CA ARG A 110 -28.20 15.62 -32.63
C ARG A 110 -28.65 15.81 -34.03
N GLU A 111 -28.13 16.81 -34.72
CA GLU A 111 -28.48 17.06 -36.13
C GLU A 111 -28.05 15.90 -37.05
N CYS A 112 -26.80 15.38 -36.82
CA CYS A 112 -26.34 14.21 -37.57
C CYS A 112 -27.20 12.97 -37.35
N ILE A 113 -27.63 12.71 -36.09
CA ILE A 113 -28.44 11.54 -35.80
C ILE A 113 -29.84 11.66 -36.43
N TYR A 114 -30.43 12.87 -36.45
CA TYR A 114 -31.71 13.09 -37.14
C TYR A 114 -31.59 12.86 -38.65
N GLN A 115 -30.47 13.23 -39.25
CA GLN A 115 -30.20 12.96 -40.65
C GLN A 115 -29.99 11.47 -40.96
N LEU A 116 -29.51 10.67 -40.00
CA LEU A 116 -29.30 9.22 -40.14
C LEU A 116 -30.58 8.41 -39.89
N ILE A 117 -31.38 8.80 -38.91
CA ILE A 117 -32.61 8.05 -38.52
C ILE A 117 -33.83 8.57 -39.28
N GLY A 118 -33.82 9.82 -39.77
CA GLY A 118 -34.98 10.53 -40.30
C GLY A 118 -35.86 11.13 -39.18
N GLU A 119 -36.38 12.34 -39.34
CA GLU A 119 -37.39 12.86 -38.43
C GLU A 119 -38.74 12.14 -38.67
N PRO A 120 -39.57 11.91 -37.61
CA PRO A 120 -40.89 11.34 -37.78
C PRO A 120 -41.74 12.24 -38.67
N GLY A 121 -41.91 11.88 -39.98
CA GLY A 121 -42.70 12.61 -40.97
C GLY A 121 -41.93 13.13 -42.19
N GLU A 122 -40.61 12.97 -42.26
CA GLU A 122 -39.84 13.32 -43.44
C GLU A 122 -39.83 12.22 -44.49
N THR A 123 -39.90 12.62 -45.74
CA THR A 123 -39.87 11.71 -46.87
C THR A 123 -38.43 11.31 -47.19
N ILE A 124 -38.18 10.03 -47.43
CA ILE A 124 -36.87 9.38 -47.71
C ILE A 124 -35.99 10.09 -48.80
N SER A 125 -36.54 11.05 -49.51
CA SER A 125 -35.86 11.76 -50.62
C SER A 125 -34.87 12.88 -50.19
N GLU A 126 -34.80 13.22 -48.91
CA GLU A 126 -33.88 14.24 -48.37
C GLU A 126 -32.74 13.68 -47.51
N LEU A 127 -32.67 12.35 -47.36
CA LEU A 127 -31.55 11.71 -46.64
C LEU A 127 -30.24 11.99 -47.39
N LYS A 128 -29.37 12.73 -46.76
CA LYS A 128 -27.95 12.85 -47.19
C LYS A 128 -27.32 11.46 -47.27
N ASP A 129 -26.40 11.29 -48.22
CA ASP A 129 -25.60 10.08 -48.30
C ASP A 129 -24.95 9.79 -46.90
N ALA A 130 -25.17 8.62 -46.33
CA ALA A 130 -24.65 8.21 -45.04
C ALA A 130 -23.12 8.39 -44.98
N ALA A 131 -22.42 8.24 -46.09
CA ALA A 131 -20.98 8.52 -46.20
C ALA A 131 -20.62 9.99 -46.05
N GLU A 132 -21.53 10.90 -46.42
CA GLU A 132 -21.32 12.35 -46.21
C GLU A 132 -21.50 12.71 -44.73
N ILE A 133 -22.51 12.16 -44.08
CA ILE A 133 -22.77 12.34 -42.64
C ILE A 133 -21.59 11.78 -41.82
N GLN A 134 -21.10 10.59 -42.18
CA GLN A 134 -19.92 9.99 -41.55
C GLN A 134 -18.71 10.94 -41.65
N ARG A 135 -18.43 11.49 -42.83
CA ARG A 135 -17.32 12.44 -43.01
C ARG A 135 -17.52 13.75 -42.24
N GLN A 136 -18.74 14.19 -42.06
CA GLN A 136 -19.06 15.36 -41.23
C GLN A 136 -18.81 15.04 -39.74
N LEU A 137 -19.29 13.91 -39.21
CA LEU A 137 -19.05 13.44 -37.85
C LEU A 137 -17.55 13.33 -37.56
N ASP A 138 -16.77 12.74 -38.46
CA ASP A 138 -15.31 12.63 -38.31
C ASP A 138 -14.64 14.00 -38.18
N ARG A 139 -15.08 15.01 -38.93
CA ARG A 139 -14.56 16.37 -38.82
C ARG A 139 -15.00 17.07 -37.53
N ASP A 140 -16.26 16.93 -37.15
CA ASP A 140 -16.84 17.64 -35.99
C ASP A 140 -16.34 17.06 -34.66
N LEU A 141 -16.15 15.73 -34.59
CA LEU A 141 -15.64 15.04 -33.41
C LEU A 141 -14.11 15.09 -33.26
N ALA A 142 -13.35 15.23 -34.38
CA ALA A 142 -11.91 15.14 -34.34
C ALA A 142 -11.23 16.10 -33.32
N PRO A 143 -11.60 17.41 -33.22
CA PRO A 143 -10.98 18.31 -32.23
C PRO A 143 -11.29 17.91 -30.81
N PHE A 144 -12.50 17.48 -30.53
CA PHE A 144 -12.93 17.02 -29.20
C PHE A 144 -12.21 15.73 -28.82
N MET A 145 -12.17 14.74 -29.70
CA MET A 145 -11.48 13.48 -29.48
C MET A 145 -9.98 13.70 -29.20
N ALA A 146 -9.34 14.55 -30.01
CA ALA A 146 -7.92 14.87 -29.84
C ALA A 146 -7.62 15.58 -28.51
N SER A 147 -8.51 16.47 -28.06
CA SER A 147 -8.31 17.21 -26.79
C SER A 147 -8.54 16.37 -25.54
N HIS A 148 -9.29 15.26 -25.63
CA HIS A 148 -9.65 14.37 -24.53
C HIS A 148 -9.05 12.96 -24.63
N ASP A 149 -8.14 12.74 -25.58
CA ASP A 149 -7.46 11.47 -25.87
C ASP A 149 -8.42 10.30 -26.18
N TYR A 150 -9.58 10.58 -26.77
CA TYR A 150 -10.47 9.56 -27.32
C TYR A 150 -9.92 9.04 -28.64
N VAL A 151 -9.93 7.72 -28.83
CA VAL A 151 -9.31 7.08 -30.00
C VAL A 151 -10.30 6.60 -31.04
N GLY A 152 -11.58 6.65 -30.72
CA GLY A 152 -12.65 6.28 -31.62
C GLY A 152 -14.02 6.66 -31.07
N TYR A 153 -15.02 6.50 -31.89
CA TYR A 153 -16.42 6.65 -31.50
C TYR A 153 -17.32 5.71 -32.30
N PHE A 154 -18.49 5.48 -31.77
CA PHE A 154 -19.65 4.99 -32.58
C PHE A 154 -20.93 5.64 -32.08
N ILE A 155 -21.92 5.67 -32.98
CA ILE A 155 -23.26 6.19 -32.73
C ILE A 155 -24.25 5.10 -33.07
N THR A 156 -25.20 4.86 -32.17
CA THR A 156 -26.26 3.88 -32.38
C THR A 156 -27.64 4.56 -32.44
N ASP A 157 -28.57 3.89 -33.06
CA ASP A 157 -29.99 4.21 -32.96
C ASP A 157 -30.58 3.62 -31.64
N LYS A 158 -31.91 3.74 -31.51
CA LYS A 158 -32.66 3.19 -30.37
C LYS A 158 -32.69 1.65 -30.34
N THR A 159 -32.52 1.00 -31.48
CA THR A 159 -32.45 -0.46 -31.60
C THR A 159 -31.08 -1.02 -31.30
N LYS A 160 -30.10 -0.13 -31.06
CA LYS A 160 -28.68 -0.40 -30.82
C LYS A 160 -27.90 -0.78 -32.09
N GLU A 161 -28.47 -0.56 -33.27
CA GLU A 161 -27.76 -0.67 -34.54
C GLU A 161 -26.76 0.48 -34.64
N ILE A 162 -25.52 0.18 -35.03
CA ILE A 162 -24.45 1.17 -35.18
C ILE A 162 -24.61 1.88 -36.51
N LEU A 163 -25.01 3.14 -36.47
CA LEU A 163 -25.27 3.98 -37.65
C LEU A 163 -24.00 4.64 -38.21
N ALA A 164 -23.07 4.99 -37.34
CA ALA A 164 -21.80 5.63 -37.70
C ALA A 164 -20.71 5.24 -36.70
N ALA A 165 -19.46 5.12 -37.16
CA ALA A 165 -18.35 4.76 -36.31
C ALA A 165 -17.00 5.18 -36.93
N SER A 166 -15.99 5.46 -36.10
CA SER A 166 -14.60 5.63 -36.54
C SER A 166 -14.05 4.39 -37.25
N HIS A 167 -14.55 3.22 -36.89
CA HIS A 167 -14.24 1.92 -37.52
C HIS A 167 -15.39 1.47 -38.38
N SER A 168 -15.24 1.57 -39.70
CA SER A 168 -16.28 1.23 -40.65
C SER A 168 -16.80 -0.22 -40.54
N GLU A 169 -16.00 -1.12 -39.96
CA GLU A 169 -16.37 -2.53 -39.70
C GLU A 169 -17.51 -2.69 -38.69
N LEU A 170 -17.78 -1.65 -37.90
CA LEU A 170 -18.84 -1.63 -36.89
C LEU A 170 -20.18 -1.18 -37.48
N VAL A 171 -20.19 -0.40 -38.56
CA VAL A 171 -21.42 0.19 -39.13
C VAL A 171 -22.37 -0.90 -39.60
N GLY A 172 -23.64 -0.79 -39.22
CA GLY A 172 -24.68 -1.75 -39.51
C GLY A 172 -24.74 -2.97 -38.59
N ARG A 173 -23.88 -3.02 -37.56
CA ARG A 173 -23.89 -4.10 -36.57
C ARG A 173 -24.80 -3.75 -35.40
N ASP A 174 -25.54 -4.76 -34.94
CA ASP A 174 -26.38 -4.73 -33.75
C ASP A 174 -26.08 -5.93 -32.81
N ASP A 175 -25.12 -6.79 -33.21
CA ASP A 175 -24.82 -8.10 -32.63
C ASP A 175 -23.57 -8.10 -31.71
N VAL A 176 -22.94 -6.95 -31.46
CA VAL A 176 -21.71 -6.88 -30.67
C VAL A 176 -22.03 -7.12 -29.20
N ARG A 177 -21.75 -8.33 -28.73
CA ARG A 177 -22.13 -8.82 -27.41
C ARG A 177 -21.57 -7.97 -26.28
N GLU A 178 -20.32 -7.54 -26.43
CA GLU A 178 -19.59 -6.72 -25.47
C GLU A 178 -20.26 -5.35 -25.27
N TYR A 179 -20.97 -4.84 -26.31
CA TYR A 179 -21.61 -3.53 -26.24
C TYR A 179 -23.03 -3.59 -25.66
N MET A 180 -23.67 -4.75 -25.71
CA MET A 180 -25.09 -4.89 -25.32
C MET A 180 -25.36 -4.54 -23.87
N ALA A 181 -24.45 -4.90 -22.97
CA ALA A 181 -24.61 -4.66 -21.52
C ALA A 181 -24.71 -3.17 -21.20
N PHE A 182 -23.72 -2.36 -21.64
CA PHE A 182 -23.71 -0.94 -21.35
C PHE A 182 -24.70 -0.15 -22.23
N LEU A 183 -24.91 -0.53 -23.51
CA LEU A 183 -25.88 0.13 -24.36
C LEU A 183 -27.30 -0.02 -23.81
N SER A 184 -27.66 -1.15 -23.20
CA SER A 184 -28.97 -1.33 -22.58
C SER A 184 -29.26 -0.28 -21.51
N ARG A 185 -28.32 -0.02 -20.64
CA ARG A 185 -28.41 1.02 -19.60
C ARG A 185 -28.48 2.42 -20.21
N VAL A 186 -27.72 2.67 -21.28
CA VAL A 186 -27.75 3.97 -21.98
C VAL A 186 -29.13 4.21 -22.62
N MET A 187 -29.76 3.19 -23.16
CA MET A 187 -31.14 3.31 -23.70
C MET A 187 -32.20 3.57 -22.62
N GLU A 188 -31.91 3.22 -21.35
CA GLU A 188 -32.70 3.60 -20.17
C GLU A 188 -32.46 5.05 -19.73
N GLY A 189 -31.48 5.71 -20.34
CA GLY A 189 -31.14 7.13 -20.10
C GLY A 189 -29.95 7.38 -19.17
N GLU A 190 -29.20 6.34 -18.83
CA GLU A 190 -27.98 6.45 -18.03
C GLU A 190 -26.77 6.79 -18.91
N THR A 191 -25.85 7.59 -18.39
CA THR A 191 -24.49 7.72 -18.97
C THR A 191 -23.61 6.69 -18.30
N VAL A 192 -22.99 5.80 -19.08
CA VAL A 192 -22.28 4.61 -18.59
C VAL A 192 -20.83 4.62 -19.05
N VAL A 193 -19.90 4.33 -18.14
CA VAL A 193 -18.52 3.98 -18.50
C VAL A 193 -18.39 2.47 -18.40
N SER A 194 -17.97 1.80 -19.49
CA SER A 194 -17.78 0.35 -19.49
C SER A 194 -16.51 -0.01 -18.71
N PRO A 195 -16.46 -1.17 -18.05
CA PRO A 195 -15.17 -1.71 -17.64
C PRO A 195 -14.29 -2.00 -18.87
N PRO A 196 -12.96 -2.09 -18.71
CA PRO A 196 -12.09 -2.52 -19.80
C PRO A 196 -12.41 -3.93 -20.31
N PHE A 197 -12.41 -4.12 -21.63
CA PHE A 197 -12.62 -5.40 -22.31
C PHE A 197 -11.81 -5.48 -23.60
N GLU A 198 -11.71 -6.68 -24.20
CA GLU A 198 -10.99 -6.90 -25.44
C GLU A 198 -11.74 -6.28 -26.63
N SER A 199 -11.07 -5.42 -27.40
CA SER A 199 -11.68 -4.77 -28.55
C SER A 199 -12.09 -5.79 -29.63
N VAL A 200 -13.28 -5.60 -30.18
CA VAL A 200 -13.80 -6.39 -31.31
C VAL A 200 -13.27 -5.93 -32.66
N VAL A 201 -12.64 -4.75 -32.70
CA VAL A 201 -12.00 -4.19 -33.90
C VAL A 201 -10.51 -4.01 -33.69
N GLY A 202 -9.75 -3.97 -34.79
CA GLY A 202 -8.33 -3.70 -34.74
C GLY A 202 -8.04 -2.29 -34.25
N ILE A 203 -7.20 -2.15 -33.22
CA ILE A 203 -6.74 -0.85 -32.71
C ILE A 203 -5.28 -0.64 -33.14
N LYS A 204 -4.94 0.57 -33.58
CA LYS A 204 -3.55 0.94 -33.84
C LYS A 204 -2.79 1.05 -32.54
N VAL A 205 -1.78 0.19 -32.35
CA VAL A 205 -0.86 0.24 -31.21
C VAL A 205 0.21 1.33 -31.44
N ALA A 206 1.09 1.53 -30.47
CA ALA A 206 2.12 2.57 -30.54
C ALA A 206 3.09 2.40 -31.73
N SER A 207 3.33 1.15 -32.16
CA SER A 207 4.11 0.83 -33.37
C SER A 207 3.43 1.23 -34.68
N GLY A 208 2.14 1.60 -34.66
CA GLY A 208 1.31 1.90 -35.84
C GLY A 208 0.65 0.68 -36.46
N GLU A 209 0.90 -0.51 -35.97
CA GLU A 209 0.24 -1.74 -36.40
C GLU A 209 -1.17 -1.83 -35.90
N LEU A 210 -2.08 -2.48 -36.69
CA LEU A 210 -3.42 -2.85 -36.26
C LEU A 210 -3.36 -4.18 -35.51
N ARG A 211 -3.69 -4.17 -34.22
CA ARG A 211 -3.79 -5.40 -33.41
C ARG A 211 -5.23 -5.63 -32.99
N GLN A 212 -5.63 -6.88 -33.04
CA GLN A 212 -6.93 -7.35 -32.56
C GLN A 212 -6.88 -7.55 -31.04
N GLN A 213 -8.06 -7.55 -30.40
CA GLN A 213 -8.21 -7.87 -28.98
C GLN A 213 -7.41 -6.97 -28.03
N GLN A 214 -7.16 -5.72 -28.46
CA GLN A 214 -6.50 -4.75 -27.60
C GLN A 214 -7.45 -4.30 -26.48
N PRO A 215 -6.93 -3.97 -25.27
CA PRO A 215 -7.75 -3.41 -24.22
C PRO A 215 -8.45 -2.15 -24.67
N THR A 216 -9.73 -2.07 -24.41
CA THR A 216 -10.56 -0.90 -24.71
C THR A 216 -11.63 -0.72 -23.65
N MET A 217 -12.11 0.50 -23.49
CA MET A 217 -13.31 0.84 -22.73
C MET A 217 -14.06 1.96 -23.46
N TYR A 218 -15.34 2.08 -23.17
CA TYR A 218 -16.17 3.12 -23.75
C TYR A 218 -16.86 3.92 -22.67
N VAL A 219 -16.97 5.22 -22.89
CA VAL A 219 -17.94 6.06 -22.21
C VAL A 219 -19.09 6.32 -23.15
N CYS A 220 -20.29 5.97 -22.73
CA CYS A 220 -21.49 6.01 -23.54
C CYS A 220 -22.54 6.93 -22.92
N ALA A 221 -23.07 7.85 -23.71
CA ALA A 221 -24.09 8.78 -23.29
C ALA A 221 -25.33 8.72 -24.19
N PRO A 222 -26.55 8.87 -23.63
CA PRO A 222 -27.77 8.88 -24.40
C PRO A 222 -27.90 10.17 -25.22
N ILE A 223 -28.23 10.02 -26.49
CA ILE A 223 -28.60 11.14 -27.36
C ILE A 223 -30.09 11.36 -27.20
N ARG A 224 -30.48 12.58 -26.83
CA ARG A 224 -31.86 12.93 -26.52
C ARG A 224 -32.45 13.85 -27.56
N ASN A 225 -33.71 13.58 -27.96
CA ASN A 225 -34.44 14.48 -28.82
C ASN A 225 -34.92 15.75 -28.09
N ARG A 226 -35.60 16.66 -28.82
CA ARG A 226 -36.19 17.89 -28.25
C ARG A 226 -37.20 17.63 -27.11
N ASN A 227 -37.79 16.45 -27.06
CA ASN A 227 -38.72 16.02 -26.02
C ASN A 227 -38.02 15.22 -24.89
N PHE A 228 -36.68 15.28 -24.80
CA PHE A 228 -35.83 14.56 -23.82
C PHE A 228 -35.92 13.03 -23.87
N GLN A 229 -36.46 12.47 -24.95
CA GLN A 229 -36.51 11.02 -25.15
C GLN A 229 -35.21 10.54 -25.76
N VAL A 230 -34.71 9.39 -25.33
CA VAL A 230 -33.51 8.75 -25.88
C VAL A 230 -33.82 8.24 -27.28
N VAL A 231 -33.05 8.70 -28.27
CA VAL A 231 -33.17 8.32 -29.69
C VAL A 231 -31.98 7.50 -30.17
N GLY A 232 -30.90 7.47 -29.42
CA GLY A 232 -29.68 6.72 -29.70
C GLY A 232 -28.64 6.92 -28.63
N ALA A 233 -27.44 6.48 -28.89
CA ALA A 233 -26.28 6.64 -28.00
C ALA A 233 -25.04 7.08 -28.76
N LEU A 234 -24.23 7.92 -28.13
CA LEU A 234 -22.84 8.21 -28.51
C LEU A 234 -21.91 7.43 -27.57
N ALA A 235 -21.02 6.64 -28.14
CA ALA A 235 -19.97 5.95 -27.44
C ALA A 235 -18.59 6.50 -27.85
N LEU A 236 -17.78 6.91 -26.89
CA LEU A 236 -16.43 7.41 -27.09
C LEU A 236 -15.43 6.38 -26.56
N GLN A 237 -14.49 5.99 -27.40
CA GLN A 237 -13.50 4.96 -27.11
C GLN A 237 -12.31 5.50 -26.35
N ILE A 238 -11.96 4.85 -25.25
CA ILE A 238 -10.83 5.18 -24.36
C ILE A 238 -9.84 4.01 -24.36
N ARG A 239 -8.56 4.31 -24.24
CA ARG A 239 -7.51 3.33 -23.98
C ARG A 239 -7.24 3.21 -22.49
N PRO A 240 -7.63 2.10 -21.85
CA PRO A 240 -7.46 1.94 -20.40
C PRO A 240 -5.98 1.85 -19.97
N GLU A 241 -5.09 1.42 -20.85
CA GLU A 241 -3.65 1.35 -20.57
C GLU A 241 -3.00 2.73 -20.38
N ARG A 242 -3.67 3.81 -20.78
CA ARG A 242 -3.17 5.18 -20.60
C ARG A 242 -3.64 5.76 -19.27
N GLU A 243 -4.63 6.67 -19.30
CA GLU A 243 -5.05 7.46 -18.13
C GLU A 243 -5.59 6.60 -16.99
N PHE A 244 -6.42 5.59 -17.29
CA PHE A 244 -7.01 4.70 -16.28
C PHE A 244 -5.92 3.97 -15.48
N THR A 245 -4.99 3.31 -16.18
CA THR A 245 -3.85 2.64 -15.54
C THR A 245 -2.93 3.66 -14.87
N ARG A 246 -2.66 4.82 -15.50
CA ARG A 246 -1.79 5.85 -14.96
C ARG A 246 -2.28 6.39 -13.61
N ILE A 247 -3.58 6.60 -13.44
CA ILE A 247 -4.17 7.05 -12.18
C ILE A 247 -3.82 6.06 -11.06
N LEU A 248 -4.01 4.77 -11.29
CA LEU A 248 -3.73 3.71 -10.33
C LEU A 248 -2.22 3.51 -10.04
N GLN A 249 -1.35 4.01 -10.92
CA GLN A 249 0.10 3.93 -10.74
C GLN A 249 0.73 5.20 -10.17
N LEU A 250 -0.06 6.25 -9.93
CA LEU A 250 0.45 7.52 -9.37
C LEU A 250 0.83 7.38 -7.90
N GLY A 251 0.03 6.68 -7.13
CA GLY A 251 0.28 6.41 -5.72
C GLY A 251 1.20 5.20 -5.56
N ARG A 252 2.32 5.37 -4.86
CA ARG A 252 3.27 4.28 -4.60
C ARG A 252 3.64 4.25 -3.14
N PHE A 253 3.44 3.12 -2.51
CA PHE A 253 3.95 2.86 -1.18
C PHE A 253 5.28 2.11 -1.28
N GLY A 254 6.41 2.82 -1.13
CA GLY A 254 7.74 2.24 -1.28
C GLY A 254 8.07 1.81 -2.73
N ASP A 255 9.05 0.91 -2.88
CA ASP A 255 9.54 0.46 -4.18
C ASP A 255 8.72 -0.71 -4.77
N SER A 256 8.12 -1.56 -3.92
CA SER A 256 7.30 -2.70 -4.35
C SER A 256 5.79 -2.41 -4.34
N GLY A 257 5.38 -1.21 -3.90
CA GLY A 257 3.97 -0.82 -3.85
C GLY A 257 3.33 -0.78 -5.22
N GLU A 258 2.14 -1.36 -5.35
CA GLU A 258 1.35 -1.43 -6.56
C GLU A 258 -0.11 -1.19 -6.25
N THR A 259 -0.79 -0.39 -7.10
CA THR A 259 -2.25 -0.30 -7.11
C THR A 259 -2.75 -0.71 -8.47
N TYR A 260 -3.77 -1.54 -8.49
CA TYR A 260 -4.37 -2.09 -9.70
C TYR A 260 -5.87 -2.34 -9.54
N ALA A 261 -6.56 -2.39 -10.68
CA ALA A 261 -7.98 -2.69 -10.75
C ALA A 261 -8.23 -4.08 -11.36
N PHE A 262 -9.33 -4.71 -10.96
CA PHE A 262 -9.72 -6.04 -11.44
C PHE A 262 -11.22 -6.21 -11.51
N GLY A 263 -11.65 -7.08 -12.40
CA GLY A 263 -13.07 -7.43 -12.60
C GLY A 263 -13.55 -8.52 -11.64
N LYS A 264 -14.84 -8.80 -11.69
CA LYS A 264 -15.53 -9.81 -10.87
C LYS A 264 -15.01 -11.23 -11.09
N ASP A 265 -14.46 -11.51 -12.26
CA ASP A 265 -13.84 -12.80 -12.61
C ASP A 265 -12.40 -12.94 -12.08
N GLY A 266 -11.89 -11.92 -11.38
CA GLY A 266 -10.52 -11.85 -10.89
C GLY A 266 -9.49 -11.57 -11.98
N ARG A 267 -9.91 -11.10 -13.17
CA ARG A 267 -9.01 -10.65 -14.23
C ARG A 267 -8.61 -9.21 -13.97
N ILE A 268 -7.32 -8.91 -14.07
CA ILE A 268 -6.82 -7.54 -13.96
C ILE A 268 -7.35 -6.68 -15.13
N VAL A 269 -7.79 -5.46 -14.84
CA VAL A 269 -8.34 -4.52 -15.85
C VAL A 269 -7.52 -3.24 -15.96
N SER A 270 -6.38 -3.17 -15.28
CA SER A 270 -5.32 -2.17 -15.44
C SER A 270 -4.00 -2.89 -15.75
N ASN A 271 -2.94 -2.17 -16.11
CA ASN A 271 -1.62 -2.80 -16.18
C ASN A 271 -1.00 -2.94 -14.78
N SER A 272 -0.33 -4.07 -14.55
CA SER A 272 0.59 -4.23 -13.44
C SER A 272 1.87 -3.40 -13.69
N ARG A 273 2.50 -2.98 -12.61
CA ARG A 273 3.86 -2.41 -12.70
C ARG A 273 4.95 -3.45 -12.91
N PHE A 274 4.62 -4.73 -12.73
CA PHE A 274 5.53 -5.86 -12.79
C PHE A 274 5.46 -6.62 -14.12
N ASP A 275 4.96 -6.00 -15.21
CA ASP A 275 4.75 -6.69 -16.48
C ASP A 275 6.02 -7.42 -16.97
N ASP A 276 7.21 -6.80 -16.86
CA ASP A 276 8.49 -7.44 -17.22
C ASP A 276 8.79 -8.67 -16.34
N ASP A 277 8.57 -8.57 -15.04
CA ASP A 277 8.75 -9.70 -14.11
C ASP A 277 7.72 -10.81 -14.39
N LEU A 278 6.50 -10.45 -14.76
CA LEU A 278 5.45 -11.41 -15.10
C LEU A 278 5.76 -12.19 -16.37
N ILE A 279 6.43 -11.58 -17.34
CA ILE A 279 6.97 -12.28 -18.52
C ILE A 279 8.02 -13.29 -18.07
N LEU A 280 8.99 -12.87 -17.25
CA LEU A 280 10.05 -13.75 -16.72
C LEU A 280 9.49 -14.90 -15.88
N LEU A 281 8.40 -14.68 -15.16
CA LEU A 281 7.70 -15.70 -14.37
C LEU A 281 6.86 -16.66 -15.24
N GLY A 282 6.69 -16.36 -16.54
CA GLY A 282 5.84 -17.12 -17.46
C GLY A 282 4.33 -16.89 -17.21
N LEU A 283 3.99 -15.77 -16.60
CA LEU A 283 2.62 -15.36 -16.34
C LEU A 283 2.02 -14.55 -17.50
N LEU A 284 2.87 -13.91 -18.28
CA LEU A 284 2.54 -13.23 -19.53
C LEU A 284 3.33 -13.85 -20.69
N PRO A 285 2.83 -13.77 -21.93
CA PRO A 285 3.58 -14.15 -23.12
C PRO A 285 4.86 -13.32 -23.26
N ASP A 286 5.94 -13.94 -23.76
CA ASP A 286 7.18 -13.24 -24.11
C ASP A 286 7.04 -12.64 -25.51
N GLU A 287 6.30 -11.55 -25.59
CA GLU A 287 6.01 -10.79 -26.81
C GLU A 287 6.32 -9.31 -26.59
N GLU A 288 6.70 -8.62 -27.67
CA GLU A 288 6.88 -7.17 -27.63
C GLU A 288 5.56 -6.47 -27.26
N GLU A 289 5.59 -5.56 -26.28
CA GLU A 289 4.42 -4.87 -25.74
C GLU A 289 3.41 -5.79 -24.99
N SER A 290 3.89 -6.93 -24.44
CA SER A 290 3.03 -7.78 -23.60
C SER A 290 2.62 -7.03 -22.33
N GLN A 291 1.33 -6.98 -22.04
CA GLN A 291 0.74 -6.26 -20.91
C GLN A 291 -0.15 -7.19 -20.10
N SER A 292 -0.25 -6.93 -18.80
CA SER A 292 -1.05 -7.73 -17.86
C SER A 292 -2.55 -7.47 -17.99
N ILE A 293 -2.94 -6.27 -18.43
CA ILE A 293 -4.34 -5.89 -18.58
C ILE A 293 -5.12 -6.91 -19.41
N LEU A 294 -6.25 -7.39 -18.89
CA LEU A 294 -7.15 -8.41 -19.42
C LEU A 294 -6.52 -9.81 -19.62
N LYS A 295 -5.22 -9.98 -19.37
CA LYS A 295 -4.51 -11.27 -19.54
C LYS A 295 -4.20 -11.95 -18.22
N LEU A 296 -3.84 -11.17 -17.19
CA LEU A 296 -3.49 -11.71 -15.88
C LEU A 296 -4.74 -11.99 -15.03
N GLN A 297 -4.76 -13.17 -14.38
CA GLN A 297 -5.75 -13.49 -13.34
C GLN A 297 -5.11 -13.39 -11.96
N ILE A 298 -5.79 -12.72 -11.04
CA ILE A 298 -5.34 -12.49 -9.66
C ILE A 298 -5.64 -13.73 -8.83
N ARG A 299 -4.81 -14.76 -9.01
CA ARG A 299 -4.94 -16.06 -8.35
C ARG A 299 -3.70 -16.35 -7.50
N ASP A 300 -3.93 -16.91 -6.31
CA ASP A 300 -2.86 -17.34 -5.41
C ASP A 300 -2.17 -18.59 -5.97
N PRO A 301 -0.89 -18.52 -6.35
CA PRO A 301 -0.14 -19.67 -6.85
C PRO A 301 0.19 -20.71 -5.76
N LEU A 302 -0.16 -20.45 -4.50
CA LEU A 302 0.09 -21.25 -3.30
C LEU A 302 1.59 -21.32 -2.89
N GLY A 303 2.43 -20.52 -3.48
CA GLY A 303 3.85 -20.39 -3.16
C GLY A 303 4.51 -19.28 -3.95
N ASP A 304 5.64 -18.78 -3.48
CA ASP A 304 6.37 -17.66 -4.07
C ASP A 304 7.06 -18.09 -5.40
N MET A 305 6.50 -17.61 -6.50
CA MET A 305 7.01 -17.86 -7.84
C MET A 305 8.32 -17.11 -8.12
N THR A 306 8.55 -15.99 -7.45
CA THR A 306 9.80 -15.21 -7.58
C THR A 306 10.98 -15.95 -6.94
N ALA A 307 10.70 -16.76 -5.91
CA ALA A 307 11.67 -17.68 -5.30
C ALA A 307 11.80 -19.02 -6.04
N GLY A 308 11.20 -19.17 -7.22
CA GLY A 308 11.31 -20.36 -8.06
C GLY A 308 10.22 -21.40 -7.86
N TYR A 309 9.21 -21.13 -7.02
CA TYR A 309 8.06 -22.03 -6.90
C TYR A 309 7.29 -22.10 -8.23
N ARG A 310 6.74 -23.28 -8.55
CA ARG A 310 5.84 -23.46 -9.70
C ARG A 310 4.64 -24.28 -9.24
N PRO A 311 3.40 -23.79 -9.46
CA PRO A 311 2.19 -24.54 -9.14
C PRO A 311 2.13 -25.86 -9.90
N ASN A 312 1.63 -26.91 -9.26
CA ASN A 312 1.42 -28.23 -9.85
C ASN A 312 0.00 -28.44 -10.40
N ILE A 313 -0.84 -27.42 -10.33
CA ILE A 313 -2.22 -27.38 -10.86
C ILE A 313 -2.35 -26.28 -11.90
N ARG A 314 -3.40 -26.37 -12.72
CA ARG A 314 -3.67 -25.37 -13.74
C ARG A 314 -3.94 -24.01 -13.09
N ARG A 315 -3.51 -22.95 -13.70
CA ARG A 315 -3.71 -21.60 -13.20
C ARG A 315 -5.22 -21.25 -13.02
N ALA A 316 -6.05 -21.71 -13.94
CA ALA A 316 -7.51 -21.51 -13.86
C ALA A 316 -8.16 -22.18 -12.64
N ASP A 317 -7.52 -23.22 -12.10
CA ASP A 317 -8.02 -24.00 -10.96
C ASP A 317 -7.47 -23.45 -9.61
N LEU A 318 -6.53 -22.50 -9.64
CA LEU A 318 -6.03 -21.83 -8.45
C LEU A 318 -7.12 -20.94 -7.83
N PRO A 319 -7.18 -20.80 -6.50
CA PRO A 319 -8.11 -19.87 -5.86
C PRO A 319 -7.74 -18.42 -6.19
N LEU A 320 -8.71 -17.53 -6.11
CA LEU A 320 -8.42 -16.09 -6.08
C LEU A 320 -7.51 -15.78 -4.88
N THR A 321 -6.70 -14.73 -5.00
CA THR A 321 -5.97 -14.22 -3.83
C THR A 321 -6.97 -13.82 -2.74
N LYS A 322 -6.52 -13.82 -1.47
CA LYS A 322 -7.37 -13.45 -0.33
C LYS A 322 -8.07 -12.11 -0.54
N MET A 323 -7.32 -11.14 -1.03
CA MET A 323 -7.81 -9.79 -1.32
C MET A 323 -8.88 -9.81 -2.40
N ALA A 324 -8.59 -10.43 -3.56
CA ALA A 324 -9.52 -10.47 -4.69
C ALA A 324 -10.82 -11.20 -4.35
N ALA A 325 -10.74 -12.32 -3.62
CA ALA A 325 -11.92 -13.05 -3.14
C ALA A 325 -12.81 -12.17 -2.25
N SER A 326 -12.20 -11.43 -1.31
CA SER A 326 -12.93 -10.53 -0.40
C SER A 326 -13.56 -9.35 -1.13
N ALA A 327 -12.82 -8.73 -2.05
CA ALA A 327 -13.32 -7.56 -2.80
C ALA A 327 -14.49 -7.93 -3.73
N VAL A 328 -14.42 -9.07 -4.43
CA VAL A 328 -15.49 -9.53 -5.33
C VAL A 328 -16.80 -9.81 -4.59
N GLU A 329 -16.74 -10.16 -3.30
CA GLU A 329 -17.90 -10.26 -2.43
C GLU A 329 -18.46 -8.90 -2.00
N GLY A 330 -17.84 -7.79 -2.41
CA GLY A 330 -18.23 -6.43 -2.07
C GLY A 330 -17.63 -5.90 -0.76
N ASN A 331 -16.61 -6.57 -0.21
CA ASN A 331 -15.99 -6.16 1.04
C ASN A 331 -14.83 -5.19 0.79
N SER A 332 -14.77 -4.14 1.61
CA SER A 332 -13.58 -3.27 1.72
C SER A 332 -12.83 -3.64 2.99
N ALA A 333 -11.52 -3.84 2.90
CA ALA A 333 -10.71 -4.19 4.05
C ALA A 333 -9.24 -3.82 3.86
N VAL A 334 -8.49 -3.88 4.98
CA VAL A 334 -7.03 -3.75 5.02
C VAL A 334 -6.46 -4.97 5.74
N ASP A 335 -5.41 -5.56 5.21
CA ASP A 335 -4.67 -6.63 5.88
C ASP A 335 -3.18 -6.32 5.94
N VAL A 336 -2.69 -6.09 7.16
CA VAL A 336 -1.27 -5.84 7.46
C VAL A 336 -0.59 -7.05 8.12
N ASN A 337 -1.25 -8.22 8.16
CA ASN A 337 -0.67 -9.43 8.72
C ASN A 337 0.04 -10.30 7.68
N GLY A 338 -0.19 -10.01 6.40
CA GLY A 338 0.39 -10.72 5.28
C GLY A 338 -0.54 -11.74 4.63
N TYR A 339 -0.58 -11.71 3.30
CA TYR A 339 -1.24 -12.69 2.44
C TYR A 339 -0.49 -12.76 1.11
N ARG A 340 -0.73 -13.78 0.30
CA ARG A 340 -0.04 -13.92 -1.00
C ARG A 340 -0.77 -13.18 -2.10
N ASP A 341 0.00 -12.46 -2.91
CA ASP A 341 -0.46 -11.87 -4.17
C ASP A 341 -0.51 -12.88 -5.33
N TYR A 342 -0.73 -12.41 -6.53
CA TYR A 342 -0.77 -13.21 -7.75
C TYR A 342 0.59 -13.73 -8.22
N ARG A 343 1.70 -13.20 -7.67
CA ARG A 343 3.07 -13.72 -7.84
C ARG A 343 3.42 -14.76 -6.78
N GLY A 344 2.59 -14.86 -5.73
CA GLY A 344 2.81 -15.68 -4.55
C GLY A 344 3.72 -15.01 -3.51
N VAL A 345 4.08 -13.76 -3.72
CA VAL A 345 4.85 -12.95 -2.77
C VAL A 345 3.93 -12.59 -1.59
N GLU A 346 4.48 -12.63 -0.38
CA GLU A 346 3.76 -12.17 0.81
C GLU A 346 3.68 -10.64 0.78
N VAL A 347 2.45 -10.11 0.78
CA VAL A 347 2.13 -8.68 0.71
C VAL A 347 1.22 -8.26 1.84
N VAL A 348 1.17 -6.96 2.10
CA VAL A 348 0.14 -6.30 2.90
C VAL A 348 -0.60 -5.34 1.99
N GLY A 349 -1.89 -5.12 2.21
CA GLY A 349 -2.65 -4.29 1.28
C GLY A 349 -4.00 -3.86 1.81
N ALA A 350 -4.60 -2.94 1.06
CA ALA A 350 -5.96 -2.45 1.24
C ALA A 350 -6.72 -2.63 -0.07
N TRP A 351 -8.02 -2.90 0.00
CA TRP A 351 -8.86 -3.11 -1.16
C TRP A 351 -10.29 -2.65 -0.93
N THR A 352 -10.95 -2.34 -2.04
CA THR A 352 -12.37 -2.00 -2.08
C THR A 352 -13.02 -2.44 -3.38
N TRP A 353 -14.34 -2.61 -3.37
CA TRP A 353 -15.14 -2.82 -4.56
C TRP A 353 -15.91 -1.56 -4.91
N ILE A 354 -15.89 -1.13 -6.17
CA ILE A 354 -16.64 0.02 -6.66
C ILE A 354 -17.82 -0.51 -7.48
N PRO A 355 -19.04 -0.57 -6.88
CA PRO A 355 -20.19 -1.23 -7.51
C PRO A 355 -20.66 -0.54 -8.79
N GLU A 356 -20.53 0.79 -8.88
CA GLU A 356 -20.98 1.59 -10.02
C GLU A 356 -20.26 1.20 -11.32
N PHE A 357 -18.98 0.84 -11.20
CA PHE A 357 -18.11 0.47 -12.32
C PHE A 357 -17.81 -1.02 -12.40
N GLU A 358 -18.32 -1.81 -11.46
CA GLU A 358 -18.11 -3.26 -11.35
C GLU A 358 -16.62 -3.67 -11.30
N ILE A 359 -15.80 -2.87 -10.64
CA ILE A 359 -14.37 -3.12 -10.47
C ILE A 359 -13.95 -3.15 -9.00
N GLY A 360 -13.01 -4.03 -8.69
CA GLY A 360 -12.23 -3.98 -7.45
C GLY A 360 -10.96 -3.17 -7.66
N VAL A 361 -10.55 -2.42 -6.64
CA VAL A 361 -9.26 -1.72 -6.59
C VAL A 361 -8.50 -2.19 -5.37
N ALA A 362 -7.22 -2.51 -5.54
CA ALA A 362 -6.35 -2.95 -4.47
C ALA A 362 -5.01 -2.22 -4.53
N THR A 363 -4.52 -1.83 -3.37
CA THR A 363 -3.17 -1.31 -3.15
C THR A 363 -2.41 -2.31 -2.29
N GLU A 364 -1.29 -2.82 -2.78
CA GLU A 364 -0.46 -3.84 -2.13
C GLU A 364 1.00 -3.39 -2.08
N VAL A 365 1.72 -3.86 -1.07
CA VAL A 365 3.18 -3.69 -0.94
C VAL A 365 3.77 -4.96 -0.35
N ASP A 366 4.96 -5.34 -0.79
CA ASP A 366 5.65 -6.52 -0.28
C ASP A 366 5.84 -6.42 1.24
N TYR A 367 5.48 -7.50 1.96
CA TYR A 367 5.60 -7.58 3.42
C TYR A 367 7.03 -7.27 3.89
N SER A 368 8.01 -7.80 3.18
CA SER A 368 9.43 -7.59 3.46
C SER A 368 9.81 -6.11 3.44
N GLN A 369 9.31 -5.35 2.49
CA GLN A 369 9.55 -3.91 2.37
C GLN A 369 8.75 -3.10 3.38
N ALA A 370 7.47 -3.42 3.56
CA ALA A 370 6.60 -2.73 4.50
C ALA A 370 7.16 -2.77 5.94
N PHE A 371 7.82 -3.89 6.31
CA PHE A 371 8.41 -4.10 7.63
C PHE A 371 9.94 -3.98 7.67
N GLU A 372 10.58 -3.51 6.61
CA GLU A 372 12.03 -3.29 6.57
C GLU A 372 12.54 -2.38 7.70
N PRO A 373 11.88 -1.23 8.02
CA PRO A 373 12.31 -0.39 9.15
C PRO A 373 12.27 -1.13 10.48
N LEU A 374 11.32 -2.04 10.67
CA LEU A 374 11.23 -2.88 11.87
C LEU A 374 12.41 -3.86 11.95
N ASN A 375 12.78 -4.47 10.82
CA ASN A 375 13.90 -5.40 10.73
C ASN A 375 15.24 -4.70 11.02
N ILE A 376 15.45 -3.50 10.49
CA ILE A 376 16.63 -2.67 10.76
C ILE A 376 16.71 -2.32 12.25
N LEU A 377 15.61 -1.85 12.83
CA LEU A 377 15.52 -1.51 14.25
C LEU A 377 15.80 -2.73 15.12
N GLN A 378 15.21 -3.87 14.81
CA GLN A 378 15.40 -5.13 15.50
C GLN A 378 16.86 -5.60 15.44
N ARG A 379 17.51 -5.52 14.29
CA ARG A 379 18.93 -5.89 14.10
C ARG A 379 19.84 -4.99 14.93
N THR A 380 19.62 -3.69 14.88
CA THR A 380 20.35 -2.70 15.66
C THR A 380 20.18 -2.96 17.16
N PHE A 381 18.96 -3.26 17.59
CA PHE A 381 18.65 -3.59 18.98
C PHE A 381 19.44 -4.84 19.45
N TRP A 382 19.47 -5.92 18.67
CA TRP A 382 20.20 -7.13 19.02
C TRP A 382 21.70 -6.90 19.12
N ILE A 383 22.29 -6.05 18.27
CA ILE A 383 23.69 -5.65 18.32
C ILE A 383 23.97 -4.90 19.64
N LEU A 384 23.16 -3.91 19.98
CA LEU A 384 23.29 -3.14 21.22
C LEU A 384 23.11 -4.03 22.44
N PHE A 385 22.15 -4.93 22.44
CA PHE A 385 21.92 -5.88 23.52
C PHE A 385 23.12 -6.81 23.72
N ALA A 386 23.67 -7.35 22.65
CA ALA A 386 24.89 -8.18 22.72
C ALA A 386 26.08 -7.41 23.28
N MET A 387 26.29 -6.15 22.87
CA MET A 387 27.34 -5.28 23.44
C MET A 387 27.14 -5.02 24.92
N LEU A 388 25.92 -4.75 25.36
CA LEU A 388 25.61 -4.55 26.79
C LEU A 388 25.87 -5.83 27.61
N CYS A 389 25.51 -6.99 27.07
CA CYS A 389 25.80 -8.26 27.70
C CYS A 389 27.33 -8.50 27.84
N LEU A 390 28.10 -8.21 26.79
CA LEU A 390 29.55 -8.31 26.80
C LEU A 390 30.16 -7.35 27.83
N CYS A 391 29.70 -6.11 27.89
CA CYS A 391 30.13 -5.14 28.90
C CYS A 391 29.82 -5.62 30.33
N ALA A 392 28.63 -6.15 30.56
CA ALA A 392 28.21 -6.70 31.84
C ALA A 392 29.12 -7.88 32.27
N LEU A 393 29.42 -8.79 31.35
CA LEU A 393 30.33 -9.92 31.56
C LEU A 393 31.78 -9.45 31.85
N ALA A 394 32.26 -8.44 31.12
CA ALA A 394 33.60 -7.85 31.36
C ALA A 394 33.68 -7.21 32.74
N ILE A 395 32.72 -6.41 33.16
CA ILE A 395 32.65 -5.80 34.48
C ILE A 395 32.58 -6.89 35.55
N PHE A 396 31.79 -7.93 35.35
CA PHE A 396 31.69 -9.06 36.26
C PHE A 396 33.03 -9.80 36.38
N GLY A 397 33.68 -10.11 35.25
CA GLY A 397 35.01 -10.72 35.25
C GLY A 397 36.06 -9.87 35.97
N PHE A 398 36.06 -8.57 35.70
CA PHE A 398 36.96 -7.62 36.39
C PHE A 398 36.71 -7.59 37.90
N THR A 399 35.46 -7.55 38.33
CA THR A 399 35.12 -7.57 39.78
C THR A 399 35.57 -8.86 40.46
N LEU A 400 35.49 -10.02 39.78
CA LEU A 400 36.01 -11.28 40.30
C LEU A 400 37.53 -11.30 40.44
N ILE A 401 38.25 -10.76 39.44
CA ILE A 401 39.71 -10.64 39.48
C ILE A 401 40.14 -9.76 40.66
N VAL A 402 39.53 -8.58 40.77
CA VAL A 402 39.80 -7.65 41.88
C VAL A 402 39.51 -8.29 43.24
N ALA A 403 38.39 -9.04 43.33
CA ALA A 403 38.05 -9.75 44.58
C ALA A 403 39.05 -10.86 44.91
N ARG A 404 39.60 -11.59 43.94
CA ARG A 404 40.66 -12.60 44.13
C ARG A 404 41.96 -11.92 44.63
N LEU A 405 42.42 -10.88 43.92
CA LEU A 405 43.62 -10.16 44.30
C LEU A 405 43.53 -9.56 45.71
N ARG A 406 42.38 -9.01 46.11
CA ARG A 406 42.15 -8.52 47.47
C ARG A 406 42.22 -9.63 48.52
N ARG A 407 41.71 -10.82 48.24
CA ARG A 407 41.77 -11.98 49.15
C ARG A 407 43.20 -12.47 49.33
N GLU A 408 44.00 -12.50 48.26
CA GLU A 408 45.42 -12.87 48.31
C GLU A 408 46.24 -11.86 49.09
N ALA A 409 46.04 -10.56 48.86
CA ALA A 409 46.67 -9.49 49.60
C ALA A 409 46.34 -9.53 51.13
N GLN A 410 45.07 -9.84 51.48
CA GLN A 410 44.65 -10.01 52.87
C GLN A 410 45.29 -11.22 53.53
N LYS A 411 45.41 -12.35 52.80
CA LYS A 411 46.13 -13.53 53.35
C LYS A 411 47.58 -13.24 53.60
N ALA A 412 48.28 -12.63 52.65
CA ALA A 412 49.69 -12.23 52.81
C ALA A 412 49.90 -11.25 53.98
N ALA A 413 48.96 -10.29 54.19
CA ALA A 413 49.04 -9.36 55.32
C ALA A 413 48.84 -10.05 56.69
N VAL A 414 47.95 -11.05 56.77
CA VAL A 414 47.73 -11.84 57.99
C VAL A 414 48.96 -12.71 58.32
N GLU A 415 49.53 -13.36 57.30
CA GLU A 415 50.78 -14.17 57.48
C GLU A 415 51.96 -13.30 57.91
N ALA A 416 52.14 -12.10 57.34
CA ALA A 416 53.14 -11.17 57.73
C ALA A 416 52.98 -10.67 59.22
N GLN A 417 51.76 -10.44 59.67
CA GLN A 417 51.46 -10.11 61.05
C GLN A 417 51.76 -11.26 62.02
N GLN A 418 51.45 -12.51 61.66
CA GLN A 418 51.74 -13.69 62.45
C GLN A 418 53.27 -13.88 62.63
N LEU A 419 54.04 -13.76 61.53
CA LEU A 419 55.49 -13.84 61.57
C LEU A 419 56.11 -12.71 62.41
N GLY A 420 55.57 -11.50 62.32
CA GLY A 420 55.97 -10.38 63.12
C GLY A 420 55.68 -10.53 64.65
N GLN A 421 54.64 -11.28 65.04
CA GLN A 421 54.33 -11.62 66.43
C GLN A 421 55.22 -12.73 66.96
N ILE A 422 55.55 -13.72 66.14
CA ILE A 422 56.51 -14.80 66.58
C ILE A 422 57.94 -14.23 66.75
N GLY A 423 58.36 -13.34 65.88
CA GLY A 423 59.66 -12.66 65.99
C GLY A 423 59.81 -11.78 67.27
N ARG A 424 58.68 -11.24 67.80
CA ARG A 424 58.71 -10.47 69.07
C ARG A 424 58.61 -11.31 70.35
N ALA A 425 58.21 -12.57 70.20
CA ALA A 425 58.17 -13.49 71.33
C ALA A 425 59.48 -14.26 71.64
N HIS A 426 60.47 -14.06 70.76
CA HIS A 426 61.77 -14.68 70.85
C HIS A 426 62.92 -13.64 71.14
N VAL A 427 62.59 -12.42 71.49
CA VAL A 427 63.47 -11.40 72.03
C VAL A 427 62.99 -11.10 73.46
#